data_7750e6a9837ae39829103bba2e1580cd
#
_entry.id   7750e6a9837ae39829103bba2e1580cd
#
_cell.length_a   1.000
_cell.length_b   1.000
_cell.length_c   1.000
_cell.angle_alpha   90.00
_cell.angle_beta   90.00
_cell.angle_gamma   90.00
#
_symmetry.space_group_name_H-M   'P 1'
#
loop_
_entity.id
_entity.type
_entity.pdbx_description
1 polymer ?
#
loop_
_entity_poly.entity_id
_entity_poly.type
_entity_poly.pdbx_seq_one_letter_code
_entity_poly.pdbx_strand_id
1 'polypeptide(L)'
;MACRNIAISADSTHGYSPNPSHFDEMVCADDNREHYQSVASWLEQTPLESILKSRHNADAIFRQQGITFTVYGDNAGTERLIPFDIIPRIIPAHEWQVMAKGCEQRVLALNAFLHDIYHEQHIIKAGIIPAEQILTNEHYQAAMQGLTLPNHIYAHIAGIDLVRHSNGTYYVLEDN
;
A
#
# COMPACT_ATOMS: atom_id res chain seq x y z
N MET A 1 -16.46 -9.74 -9.75
CA MET A 1 -17.67 -9.01 -10.22
C MET A 1 -17.47 -8.69 -11.68
N ALA A 2 -18.40 -9.06 -12.56
CA ALA A 2 -18.28 -8.78 -13.98
C ALA A 2 -18.52 -7.28 -14.22
N CYS A 3 -17.69 -6.67 -15.06
CA CYS A 3 -17.95 -5.32 -15.56
C CYS A 3 -19.34 -5.31 -16.26
N ARG A 4 -20.21 -4.39 -15.86
CA ARG A 4 -21.48 -4.17 -16.57
C ARG A 4 -21.19 -3.23 -17.75
N ASN A 5 -21.49 -3.68 -18.96
CA ASN A 5 -21.40 -2.90 -20.17
C ASN A 5 -22.35 -1.69 -20.10
N ILE A 6 -21.83 -0.52 -19.86
CA ILE A 6 -22.47 0.75 -20.19
C ILE A 6 -21.51 1.40 -21.16
N ALA A 7 -21.88 1.45 -22.43
CA ALA A 7 -21.04 2.00 -23.48
C ALA A 7 -20.83 3.50 -23.26
N ILE A 8 -19.62 3.86 -22.85
CA ILE A 8 -19.12 5.24 -22.89
C ILE A 8 -18.05 5.29 -23.96
N SER A 9 -18.13 6.30 -24.86
CA SER A 9 -17.24 6.42 -26.01
C SER A 9 -15.78 6.61 -25.58
N ALA A 10 -14.86 6.00 -26.32
CA ALA A 10 -13.40 6.06 -26.10
C ALA A 10 -12.78 7.49 -26.13
N ASP A 11 -13.60 8.52 -26.25
CA ASP A 11 -13.20 9.93 -26.31
C ASP A 11 -13.10 10.60 -24.92
N SER A 12 -13.58 9.91 -23.87
CA SER A 12 -13.81 10.53 -22.56
C SER A 12 -12.61 10.54 -21.61
N THR A 13 -11.52 9.83 -21.91
CA THR A 13 -10.33 9.73 -21.04
C THR A 13 -9.10 10.44 -21.59
N HIS A 14 -9.25 11.49 -22.38
CA HIS A 14 -8.12 12.22 -22.99
C HIS A 14 -7.11 11.33 -23.73
N GLY A 15 -7.58 10.24 -24.35
CA GLY A 15 -6.74 9.27 -25.05
C GLY A 15 -6.01 8.29 -24.14
N TYR A 16 -6.43 8.14 -22.88
CA TYR A 16 -5.89 7.13 -21.99
C TYR A 16 -6.22 5.70 -22.47
N SER A 17 -5.22 4.84 -22.49
CA SER A 17 -5.36 3.42 -22.79
C SER A 17 -4.73 2.60 -21.67
N PRO A 18 -5.50 1.70 -21.01
CA PRO A 18 -4.97 0.86 -19.95
C PRO A 18 -3.82 -0.01 -20.44
N ASN A 19 -2.77 -0.14 -19.61
CA ASN A 19 -1.71 -1.10 -19.88
C ASN A 19 -2.19 -2.52 -19.53
N PRO A 20 -2.27 -3.45 -20.49
CA PRO A 20 -2.80 -4.80 -20.24
C PRO A 20 -1.97 -5.65 -19.27
N SER A 21 -0.73 -5.25 -18.99
CA SER A 21 0.14 -5.96 -18.03
C SER A 21 -0.11 -5.56 -16.58
N HIS A 22 -0.93 -4.54 -16.33
CA HIS A 22 -1.24 -4.03 -15.00
C HIS A 22 -2.74 -4.07 -14.74
N PHE A 23 -3.12 -4.12 -13.47
CA PHE A 23 -4.52 -3.90 -13.09
C PHE A 23 -4.81 -2.41 -13.15
N ASP A 24 -5.78 -2.03 -13.95
CA ASP A 24 -6.24 -0.65 -13.98
C ASP A 24 -7.33 -0.44 -12.93
N GLU A 25 -7.12 0.51 -12.04
CA GLU A 25 -8.03 0.80 -10.93
C GLU A 25 -9.29 1.55 -11.40
N MET A 26 -9.17 2.34 -12.47
CA MET A 26 -10.24 3.18 -12.97
C MET A 26 -11.02 2.53 -14.11
N VAL A 27 -10.31 1.89 -15.04
CA VAL A 27 -10.90 1.36 -16.27
C VAL A 27 -10.96 -0.18 -16.23
N CYS A 28 -12.04 -0.74 -16.74
CA CYS A 28 -12.22 -2.18 -16.92
C CYS A 28 -12.79 -2.44 -18.31
N ALA A 29 -12.06 -3.13 -19.15
CA ALA A 29 -12.34 -3.24 -20.59
C ALA A 29 -12.43 -1.82 -21.22
N ASP A 30 -13.58 -1.43 -21.76
CA ASP A 30 -13.78 -0.14 -22.39
C ASP A 30 -14.64 0.81 -21.52
N ASP A 31 -14.80 0.53 -20.21
CA ASP A 31 -15.69 1.30 -19.33
C ASP A 31 -15.02 1.63 -17.99
N ASN A 32 -15.48 2.71 -17.37
CA ASN A 32 -15.05 3.09 -16.03
C ASN A 32 -15.69 2.18 -14.97
N ARG A 33 -14.89 1.81 -13.96
CA ARG A 33 -15.42 1.09 -12.81
C ARG A 33 -16.42 1.95 -12.06
N GLU A 34 -17.46 1.35 -11.50
CA GLU A 34 -18.56 2.04 -10.83
C GLU A 34 -18.07 3.09 -9.81
N HIS A 35 -17.09 2.74 -8.99
CA HIS A 35 -16.54 3.64 -7.96
C HIS A 35 -15.67 4.77 -8.51
N TYR A 36 -15.34 4.76 -9.81
CA TYR A 36 -14.61 5.82 -10.49
C TYR A 36 -15.49 6.71 -11.37
N GLN A 37 -16.78 6.43 -11.51
CA GLN A 37 -17.66 7.21 -12.40
C GLN A 37 -17.66 8.71 -12.10
N SER A 38 -17.68 9.09 -10.81
CA SER A 38 -17.64 10.51 -10.44
C SER A 38 -16.31 11.18 -10.83
N VAL A 39 -15.19 10.45 -10.67
CA VAL A 39 -13.86 10.94 -11.06
C VAL A 39 -13.77 11.04 -12.58
N ALA A 40 -14.25 10.05 -13.31
CA ALA A 40 -14.29 10.05 -14.76
C ALA A 40 -15.10 11.24 -15.30
N SER A 41 -16.31 11.45 -14.76
CA SER A 41 -17.14 12.62 -15.13
C SER A 41 -16.45 13.95 -14.81
N TRP A 42 -15.73 14.04 -13.70
CA TRP A 42 -14.93 15.23 -13.37
C TRP A 42 -13.78 15.44 -14.37
N LEU A 43 -13.08 14.37 -14.75
CA LEU A 43 -12.00 14.44 -15.74
C LEU A 43 -12.51 14.89 -17.10
N GLU A 44 -13.65 14.37 -17.56
CA GLU A 44 -14.29 14.77 -18.82
C GLU A 44 -14.66 16.25 -18.87
N GLN A 45 -15.10 16.80 -17.74
CA GLN A 45 -15.54 18.19 -17.63
C GLN A 45 -14.41 19.17 -17.34
N THR A 46 -13.22 18.66 -16.97
CA THR A 46 -12.10 19.50 -16.55
C THR A 46 -11.08 19.64 -17.66
N PRO A 47 -10.77 20.86 -18.12
CA PRO A 47 -9.73 21.08 -19.12
C PRO A 47 -8.38 20.54 -18.65
N LEU A 48 -7.62 19.91 -19.55
CA LEU A 48 -6.28 19.35 -19.23
C LEU A 48 -5.35 20.39 -18.60
N GLU A 49 -5.42 21.63 -19.04
CA GLU A 49 -4.63 22.74 -18.48
C GLU A 49 -4.92 22.95 -16.98
N SER A 50 -6.19 22.84 -16.59
CA SER A 50 -6.61 22.94 -15.17
C SER A 50 -6.07 21.78 -14.34
N ILE A 51 -6.06 20.57 -14.88
CA ILE A 51 -5.49 19.38 -14.24
C ILE A 51 -3.98 19.57 -14.03
N LEU A 52 -3.26 19.98 -15.06
CA LEU A 52 -1.82 20.25 -15.00
C LEU A 52 -1.49 21.38 -14.00
N LYS A 53 -2.30 22.44 -13.97
CA LYS A 53 -2.17 23.52 -13.00
C LYS A 53 -2.35 23.03 -11.56
N SER A 54 -3.34 22.17 -11.33
CA SER A 54 -3.58 21.57 -10.01
C SER A 54 -2.38 20.72 -9.53
N ARG A 55 -1.78 19.95 -10.44
CA ARG A 55 -0.55 19.20 -10.15
C ARG A 55 0.61 20.11 -9.78
N HIS A 56 0.87 21.16 -10.56
CA HIS A 56 1.91 22.14 -10.22
C HIS A 56 1.68 22.83 -8.88
N ASN A 57 0.41 23.17 -8.57
CA ASN A 57 0.05 23.75 -7.29
C ASN A 57 0.31 22.79 -6.13
N ALA A 58 0.00 21.51 -6.28
CA ALA A 58 0.28 20.48 -5.27
C ALA A 58 1.80 20.39 -5.01
N ASP A 59 2.62 20.31 -6.05
CA ASP A 59 4.09 20.29 -5.93
C ASP A 59 4.62 21.54 -5.22
N ALA A 60 4.07 22.73 -5.53
CA ALA A 60 4.45 23.99 -4.88
C ALA A 60 4.08 23.99 -3.40
N ILE A 61 2.89 23.51 -3.04
CA ILE A 61 2.44 23.40 -1.64
C ILE A 61 3.34 22.42 -0.88
N PHE A 62 3.66 21.27 -1.46
CA PHE A 62 4.51 20.27 -0.81
C PHE A 62 5.91 20.83 -0.54
N ARG A 63 6.50 21.56 -1.51
CA ARG A 63 7.78 22.25 -1.32
C ARG A 63 7.71 23.28 -0.20
N GLN A 64 6.67 24.11 -0.18
CA GLN A 64 6.49 25.15 0.81
C GLN A 64 6.31 24.58 2.21
N GLN A 65 5.65 23.43 2.34
CA GLN A 65 5.40 22.76 3.63
C GLN A 65 6.52 21.81 4.06
N GLY A 66 7.54 21.62 3.22
CA GLY A 66 8.63 20.67 3.52
C GLY A 66 8.18 19.21 3.50
N ILE A 67 7.15 18.87 2.70
CA ILE A 67 6.68 17.49 2.54
C ILE A 67 7.61 16.79 1.55
N THR A 68 8.73 16.32 2.08
CA THR A 68 9.81 15.70 1.32
C THR A 68 10.19 14.36 1.96
N PHE A 69 10.93 13.54 1.23
CA PHE A 69 11.56 12.33 1.78
C PHE A 69 13.05 12.33 1.41
N THR A 70 13.84 11.78 2.32
CA THR A 70 15.28 11.62 2.10
C THR A 70 15.55 10.25 1.50
N VAL A 71 16.28 10.20 0.39
CA VAL A 71 16.72 8.93 -0.19
C VAL A 71 17.95 8.45 0.58
N TYR A 72 17.80 7.32 1.30
CA TYR A 72 18.92 6.68 1.98
C TYR A 72 19.93 6.14 0.96
N GLY A 73 21.20 6.45 1.17
CA GLY A 73 22.30 5.99 0.30
C GLY A 73 22.87 7.03 -0.65
N ASP A 74 22.27 8.19 -0.76
CA ASP A 74 22.89 9.32 -1.47
C ASP A 74 23.60 10.23 -0.45
N ASN A 75 24.93 10.22 -0.47
CA ASN A 75 25.76 11.01 0.44
C ASN A 75 25.54 12.54 0.35
N ALA A 76 24.68 12.99 -0.54
CA ALA A 76 24.34 14.39 -0.77
C ALA A 76 23.07 14.84 -0.05
N GLY A 77 22.34 13.96 0.67
CA GLY A 77 21.12 14.33 1.39
C GLY A 77 20.06 14.96 0.49
N THR A 78 19.88 14.43 -0.74
CA THR A 78 18.96 15.01 -1.71
C THR A 78 17.52 14.81 -1.23
N GLU A 79 16.89 15.86 -0.75
CA GLU A 79 15.46 15.88 -0.47
C GLU A 79 14.67 15.80 -1.78
N ARG A 80 13.76 14.85 -1.86
CA ARG A 80 12.82 14.71 -2.97
C ARG A 80 11.39 14.95 -2.49
N LEU A 81 10.61 15.61 -3.33
CA LEU A 81 9.18 15.75 -3.07
C LEU A 81 8.53 14.36 -3.06
N ILE A 82 7.59 14.16 -2.14
CA ILE A 82 6.72 12.99 -2.17
C ILE A 82 5.86 13.09 -3.43
N PRO A 83 5.88 12.09 -4.33
CA PRO A 83 5.03 12.08 -5.50
C PRO A 83 3.55 12.12 -5.08
N PHE A 84 2.81 13.11 -5.60
CA PHE A 84 1.40 13.25 -5.30
C PHE A 84 0.59 13.17 -6.60
N ASP A 85 -0.38 12.26 -6.61
CA ASP A 85 -1.33 12.15 -7.70
C ASP A 85 -2.63 12.88 -7.34
N ILE A 86 -3.06 13.80 -8.21
CA ILE A 86 -4.32 14.55 -8.02
C ILE A 86 -5.55 13.69 -8.31
N ILE A 87 -5.38 12.56 -9.00
CA ILE A 87 -6.43 11.57 -9.21
C ILE A 87 -6.37 10.57 -8.07
N PRO A 88 -7.36 10.52 -7.17
CA PRO A 88 -7.29 9.64 -6.01
C PRO A 88 -7.40 8.18 -6.41
N ARG A 89 -6.63 7.31 -5.76
CA ARG A 89 -6.87 5.88 -5.81
C ARG A 89 -8.06 5.54 -4.92
N ILE A 90 -9.15 5.06 -5.53
CA ILE A 90 -10.40 4.74 -4.83
C ILE A 90 -10.47 3.23 -4.60
N ILE A 91 -10.53 2.85 -3.33
CA ILE A 91 -10.69 1.46 -2.92
C ILE A 91 -12.14 1.27 -2.45
N PRO A 92 -12.95 0.41 -3.10
CA PRO A 92 -14.32 0.17 -2.69
C PRO A 92 -14.39 -0.46 -1.29
N ALA A 93 -15.46 -0.17 -0.55
CA ALA A 93 -15.62 -0.65 0.82
C ALA A 93 -15.50 -2.17 0.96
N HIS A 94 -16.02 -2.94 0.00
CA HIS A 94 -15.95 -4.40 0.03
C HIS A 94 -14.51 -4.92 -0.18
N GLU A 95 -13.70 -4.26 -1.01
CA GLU A 95 -12.27 -4.60 -1.17
C GLU A 95 -11.50 -4.20 0.09
N TRP A 96 -11.76 -3.00 0.63
CA TRP A 96 -11.15 -2.54 1.86
C TRP A 96 -11.39 -3.49 3.04
N GLN A 97 -12.60 -4.01 3.20
CA GLN A 97 -12.92 -4.99 4.24
C GLN A 97 -12.06 -6.24 4.16
N VAL A 98 -11.82 -6.76 2.95
CA VAL A 98 -10.97 -7.93 2.73
C VAL A 98 -9.51 -7.61 3.06
N MET A 99 -9.01 -6.47 2.57
CA MET A 99 -7.64 -6.01 2.83
C MET A 99 -7.41 -5.78 4.32
N ALA A 100 -8.29 -5.03 4.98
CA ALA A 100 -8.19 -4.72 6.41
C ALA A 100 -8.16 -5.99 7.27
N LYS A 101 -9.05 -6.96 6.97
CA LYS A 101 -9.07 -8.24 7.68
C LYS A 101 -7.78 -9.05 7.46
N GLY A 102 -7.24 -9.03 6.24
CA GLY A 102 -5.97 -9.69 5.93
C GLY A 102 -4.79 -9.05 6.68
N CYS A 103 -4.73 -7.71 6.70
CA CYS A 103 -3.71 -6.97 7.45
C CYS A 103 -3.82 -7.21 8.96
N GLU A 104 -5.03 -7.18 9.53
CA GLU A 104 -5.26 -7.50 10.94
C GLU A 104 -4.75 -8.90 11.28
N GLN A 105 -5.12 -9.91 10.51
CA GLN A 105 -4.65 -11.28 10.70
C GLN A 105 -3.12 -11.37 10.66
N ARG A 106 -2.48 -10.65 9.73
CA ARG A 106 -1.03 -10.63 9.59
C ARG A 106 -0.35 -10.01 10.81
N VAL A 107 -0.81 -8.85 11.27
CA VAL A 107 -0.26 -8.17 12.46
C VAL A 107 -0.42 -9.03 13.71
N LEU A 108 -1.56 -9.68 13.90
CA LEU A 108 -1.77 -10.62 14.99
C LEU A 108 -0.80 -11.80 14.93
N ALA A 109 -0.57 -12.36 13.73
CA ALA A 109 0.38 -13.45 13.54
C ALA A 109 1.82 -13.02 13.83
N LEU A 110 2.24 -11.82 13.41
CA LEU A 110 3.56 -11.26 13.69
C LEU A 110 3.76 -11.03 15.21
N ASN A 111 2.77 -10.48 15.90
CA ASN A 111 2.86 -10.31 17.35
C ASN A 111 2.90 -11.67 18.10
N ALA A 112 2.15 -12.66 17.64
CA ALA A 112 2.21 -14.00 18.19
C ALA A 112 3.59 -14.66 17.97
N PHE A 113 4.17 -14.46 16.78
CA PHE A 113 5.53 -14.91 16.47
C PHE A 113 6.56 -14.24 17.37
N LEU A 114 6.50 -12.93 17.55
CA LEU A 114 7.41 -12.20 18.44
C LEU A 114 7.26 -12.65 19.88
N HIS A 115 6.04 -12.88 20.33
CA HIS A 115 5.82 -13.44 21.67
C HIS A 115 6.46 -14.82 21.81
N ASP A 116 6.27 -15.72 20.86
CA ASP A 116 6.81 -17.07 20.90
C ASP A 116 8.34 -17.09 20.93
N ILE A 117 9.01 -16.33 20.08
CA ILE A 117 10.49 -16.34 19.99
C ILE A 117 11.17 -15.78 21.24
N TYR A 118 10.50 -14.89 21.98
CA TYR A 118 11.01 -14.34 23.25
C TYR A 118 10.59 -15.14 24.49
N HIS A 119 9.74 -16.18 24.33
CA HIS A 119 9.28 -17.04 25.45
C HIS A 119 9.55 -18.50 25.17
N GLU A 120 8.52 -19.22 24.72
CA GLU A 120 8.57 -20.70 24.64
C GLU A 120 9.32 -21.21 23.40
N GLN A 121 9.50 -20.42 22.36
CA GLN A 121 10.22 -20.77 21.14
C GLN A 121 9.64 -22.03 20.44
N HIS A 122 8.31 -22.16 20.45
CA HIS A 122 7.65 -23.32 19.85
C HIS A 122 7.94 -23.46 18.36
N ILE A 123 8.02 -22.36 17.62
CA ILE A 123 8.30 -22.34 16.18
C ILE A 123 9.69 -22.88 15.87
N ILE A 124 10.67 -22.61 16.76
CA ILE A 124 12.05 -23.13 16.67
C ILE A 124 12.06 -24.61 17.06
N LYS A 125 11.45 -24.98 18.20
CA LYS A 125 11.37 -26.35 18.68
C LYS A 125 10.67 -27.29 17.68
N ALA A 126 9.69 -26.76 16.95
CA ALA A 126 9.02 -27.49 15.87
C ALA A 126 9.83 -27.62 14.58
N GLY A 127 11.00 -26.97 14.50
CA GLY A 127 11.87 -27.02 13.32
C GLY A 127 11.31 -26.26 12.11
N ILE A 128 10.32 -25.36 12.32
CA ILE A 128 9.72 -24.54 11.24
C ILE A 128 10.69 -23.46 10.82
N ILE A 129 11.36 -22.82 11.77
CA ILE A 129 12.41 -21.83 11.53
C ILE A 129 13.69 -22.29 12.26
N PRO A 130 14.84 -22.30 11.61
CA PRO A 130 16.12 -22.58 12.24
C PRO A 130 16.44 -21.59 13.36
N ALA A 131 16.88 -22.10 14.52
CA ALA A 131 17.25 -21.26 15.66
C ALA A 131 18.28 -20.18 15.30
N GLU A 132 19.24 -20.53 14.44
CA GLU A 132 20.29 -19.62 13.99
C GLU A 132 19.71 -18.36 13.32
N GLN A 133 18.68 -18.49 12.49
CA GLN A 133 18.07 -17.35 11.79
C GLN A 133 17.45 -16.33 12.74
N ILE A 134 17.03 -16.76 13.93
CA ILE A 134 16.41 -15.90 14.95
C ILE A 134 17.43 -15.44 15.96
N LEU A 135 18.08 -16.38 16.65
CA LEU A 135 18.87 -16.09 17.84
C LEU A 135 20.22 -15.40 17.54
N THR A 136 20.73 -15.53 16.32
CA THR A 136 21.96 -14.84 15.88
C THR A 136 21.68 -13.60 15.04
N ASN A 137 20.41 -13.28 14.79
CA ASN A 137 20.04 -12.09 14.04
C ASN A 137 20.40 -10.82 14.81
N GLU A 138 21.02 -9.85 14.16
CA GLU A 138 21.43 -8.59 14.78
C GLU A 138 20.26 -7.77 15.35
N HIS A 139 19.05 -7.98 14.84
CA HIS A 139 17.82 -7.34 15.32
C HIS A 139 17.16 -8.09 16.47
N TYR A 140 17.65 -9.29 16.85
CA TYR A 140 17.12 -10.01 18.01
C TYR A 140 17.48 -9.30 19.31
N GLN A 141 16.46 -8.85 20.04
CA GLN A 141 16.64 -8.10 21.27
C GLN A 141 16.65 -9.04 22.49
N ALA A 142 17.81 -9.53 22.89
CA ALA A 142 17.95 -10.46 24.02
C ALA A 142 17.32 -9.93 25.33
N ALA A 143 17.27 -8.61 25.52
CA ALA A 143 16.62 -7.98 26.66
C ALA A 143 15.11 -8.21 26.74
N MET A 144 14.48 -8.63 25.63
CA MET A 144 13.05 -8.92 25.55
C MET A 144 12.72 -10.35 25.98
N GLN A 145 13.74 -11.21 26.18
CA GLN A 145 13.53 -12.61 26.52
C GLN A 145 12.83 -12.75 27.87
N GLY A 146 11.69 -13.43 27.86
CA GLY A 146 10.86 -13.65 29.05
C GLY A 146 10.06 -12.43 29.52
N LEU A 147 10.16 -11.30 28.81
CA LEU A 147 9.42 -10.09 29.15
C LEU A 147 8.00 -10.14 28.57
N THR A 148 7.01 -10.23 29.45
CA THR A 148 5.60 -10.22 29.04
C THR A 148 5.11 -8.79 28.86
N LEU A 149 4.74 -8.45 27.63
CA LEU A 149 4.15 -7.15 27.31
C LEU A 149 2.63 -7.15 27.50
N PRO A 150 2.01 -6.00 27.80
CA PRO A 150 0.57 -5.87 27.83
C PRO A 150 -0.07 -6.33 26.51
N ASN A 151 -1.07 -7.20 26.61
CA ASN A 151 -1.79 -7.80 25.47
C ASN A 151 -0.88 -8.50 24.43
N HIS A 152 0.36 -8.83 24.78
CA HIS A 152 1.36 -9.41 23.87
C HIS A 152 1.62 -8.57 22.62
N ILE A 153 1.50 -7.24 22.72
CA ILE A 153 1.72 -6.32 21.59
C ILE A 153 3.20 -5.89 21.59
N TYR A 154 3.93 -6.33 20.58
CA TYR A 154 5.33 -5.97 20.30
C TYR A 154 5.42 -4.89 19.22
N ALA A 155 4.61 -5.02 18.16
CA ALA A 155 4.46 -4.02 17.11
C ALA A 155 3.17 -3.21 17.33
N HIS A 156 3.29 -1.94 17.71
CA HIS A 156 2.15 -1.05 17.98
C HIS A 156 1.60 -0.41 16.71
N ILE A 157 2.49 -0.13 15.76
CA ILE A 157 2.17 0.42 14.44
C ILE A 157 2.88 -0.47 13.45
N ALA A 158 2.15 -0.94 12.46
CA ALA A 158 2.69 -1.73 11.36
C ALA A 158 2.25 -1.11 10.04
N GLY A 159 3.21 -0.79 9.19
CA GLY A 159 2.98 -0.40 7.81
C GLY A 159 3.05 -1.65 6.93
N ILE A 160 1.90 -2.08 6.39
CA ILE A 160 1.86 -3.24 5.49
C ILE A 160 1.74 -2.74 4.07
N ASP A 161 2.79 -2.94 3.29
CA ASP A 161 2.81 -2.54 1.89
C ASP A 161 2.09 -3.56 1.03
N LEU A 162 1.09 -3.09 0.28
CA LEU A 162 0.26 -3.92 -0.57
C LEU A 162 0.46 -3.55 -2.04
N VAL A 163 0.59 -4.57 -2.88
CA VAL A 163 0.62 -4.42 -4.33
C VAL A 163 -0.55 -5.17 -4.95
N ARG A 164 -1.16 -4.58 -5.98
CA ARG A 164 -2.23 -5.21 -6.74
C ARG A 164 -1.66 -5.80 -8.03
N HIS A 165 -1.80 -7.10 -8.17
CA HIS A 165 -1.39 -7.83 -9.37
C HIS A 165 -2.38 -7.58 -10.54
N SER A 166 -1.94 -7.83 -11.77
CA SER A 166 -2.75 -7.63 -12.99
C SER A 166 -4.10 -8.37 -12.98
N ASN A 167 -4.20 -9.48 -12.25
CA ASN A 167 -5.45 -10.23 -12.07
C ASN A 167 -6.40 -9.62 -11.00
N GLY A 168 -6.03 -8.51 -10.38
CA GLY A 168 -6.80 -7.83 -9.34
C GLY A 168 -6.56 -8.33 -7.90
N THR A 169 -5.73 -9.35 -7.70
CA THR A 169 -5.41 -9.87 -6.37
C THR A 169 -4.40 -8.97 -5.65
N TYR A 170 -4.64 -8.69 -4.36
CA TYR A 170 -3.69 -7.99 -3.50
C TYR A 170 -2.69 -8.95 -2.89
N TYR A 171 -1.43 -8.55 -2.91
CA TYR A 171 -0.32 -9.25 -2.26
C TYR A 171 0.38 -8.32 -1.29
N VAL A 172 0.88 -8.89 -0.19
CA VAL A 172 1.78 -8.17 0.71
C VAL A 172 3.15 -8.12 0.07
N LEU A 173 3.73 -6.93 0.00
CA LEU A 173 5.09 -6.71 -0.46
C LEU A 173 6.07 -6.80 0.70
N GLU A 174 5.81 -6.03 1.76
CA GLU A 174 6.62 -6.02 2.98
C GLU A 174 5.82 -5.53 4.20
N ASP A 175 6.37 -5.75 5.38
CA ASP A 175 5.89 -5.25 6.67
C ASP A 175 6.92 -4.30 7.25
N ASN A 176 6.50 -3.07 7.58
CA ASN A 176 7.30 -2.03 8.21
C ASN A 176 6.75 -1.63 9.58
#